data_bd2cee611a1eecbc18562da6ae49d05e
#
_entry.id   bd2cee611a1eecbc18562da6ae49d05e
#
_cell.length_a   1.000
_cell.length_b   1.000
_cell.length_c   1.000
_cell.angle_alpha   90.00
_cell.angle_beta   90.00
_cell.angle_gamma   90.00
#
_symmetry.space_group_name_H-M   'P 1'
#
loop_
_entity.id
_entity.type
_entity.pdbx_description
1 polymer ?
#
loop_
_entity_poly.entity_id
_entity_poly.type
_entity_poly.pdbx_seq_one_letter_code
_entity_poly.pdbx_strand_id
1 'polypeptide(L)'
;SDESRGLGDVYKRQLLLSDGTIREVRVGALRPGETVQLLAGDRIPVDGVVLEGASAVDVSSLTGEPLPLQAEPGTELSSGSLNLESTLVLKVTRVGAETALARIIRLVEQAQARRAPIQGLADRVAGRFCYGVIGLALTTFLFWWLFGAEHWPEVPVSYTHLRAHET
;
A
#
# COMPACT_ATOMS: atom_id res chain seq x y z
N SER A 1 -20.82 15.42 -3.00
CA SER A 1 -20.91 14.56 -1.79
C SER A 1 -21.69 13.27 -2.05
N ASP A 2 -21.52 12.66 -3.24
CA ASP A 2 -22.28 11.45 -3.62
C ASP A 2 -21.41 10.34 -4.24
N GLU A 3 -20.11 10.44 -4.16
CA GLU A 3 -19.19 9.43 -4.74
C GLU A 3 -18.84 8.26 -3.82
N SER A 4 -19.24 8.29 -2.57
CA SER A 4 -18.97 7.19 -1.61
C SER A 4 -20.04 6.10 -1.58
N ARG A 5 -21.13 6.24 -2.34
CA ARG A 5 -22.24 5.27 -2.40
C ARG A 5 -22.02 4.11 -3.38
N GLY A 6 -21.06 4.19 -4.29
CA GLY A 6 -20.89 3.24 -5.40
C GLY A 6 -20.09 1.99 -5.10
N LEU A 7 -19.26 1.95 -4.06
CA LEU A 7 -18.36 0.82 -3.77
C LEU A 7 -18.92 -0.24 -2.80
N GLY A 8 -19.99 0.08 -2.09
CA GLY A 8 -20.62 -0.84 -1.12
C GLY A 8 -21.64 -1.81 -1.70
N ASP A 9 -22.15 -1.55 -2.90
CA ASP A 9 -23.25 -2.33 -3.50
C ASP A 9 -22.79 -3.48 -4.42
N VAL A 10 -21.49 -3.60 -4.70
CA VAL A 10 -20.96 -4.47 -5.76
C VAL A 10 -20.77 -5.93 -5.32
N TYR A 11 -20.78 -6.22 -4.03
CA TYR A 11 -20.54 -7.59 -3.53
C TYR A 11 -21.71 -8.13 -2.73
N LYS A 12 -22.78 -8.49 -3.45
CA LYS A 12 -23.85 -9.31 -2.91
C LYS A 12 -23.51 -10.79 -3.16
N ARG A 13 -23.81 -11.66 -2.22
CA ARG A 13 -23.62 -13.11 -2.31
C ARG A 13 -24.85 -13.84 -1.84
N GLN A 14 -25.03 -15.05 -2.33
CA GLN A 14 -26.12 -15.90 -1.98
C GLN A 14 -25.79 -16.62 -0.67
N LEU A 15 -26.46 -16.24 0.42
CA LEU A 15 -26.44 -16.94 1.69
C LEU A 15 -27.42 -18.10 1.60
N LEU A 16 -26.94 -19.30 1.83
CA LEU A 16 -27.81 -20.49 1.97
C LEU A 16 -28.20 -20.63 3.45
N LEU A 17 -29.48 -20.42 3.73
CA LEU A 17 -30.02 -20.66 5.08
C LEU A 17 -30.17 -22.15 5.36
N SER A 18 -30.23 -22.51 6.64
CA SER A 18 -30.41 -23.89 7.11
C SER A 18 -31.74 -24.55 6.68
N ASP A 19 -32.70 -23.76 6.22
CA ASP A 19 -33.97 -24.20 5.65
C ASP A 19 -33.90 -24.47 4.13
N GLY A 20 -32.72 -24.32 3.50
CA GLY A 20 -32.52 -24.48 2.07
C GLY A 20 -32.91 -23.25 1.25
N THR A 21 -33.34 -22.16 1.88
CA THR A 21 -33.64 -20.92 1.15
C THR A 21 -32.36 -20.14 0.85
N ILE A 22 -32.31 -19.55 -0.35
CA ILE A 22 -31.19 -18.71 -0.79
C ILE A 22 -31.59 -17.27 -0.58
N ARG A 23 -30.76 -16.52 0.17
CA ARG A 23 -30.95 -15.09 0.39
C ARG A 23 -29.75 -14.32 -0.10
N GLU A 24 -29.97 -13.27 -0.85
CA GLU A 24 -28.90 -12.37 -1.26
C GLU A 24 -28.52 -11.44 -0.10
N VAL A 25 -27.24 -11.50 0.31
CA VAL A 25 -26.70 -10.68 1.40
C VAL A 25 -25.43 -9.96 0.96
N ARG A 26 -25.15 -8.85 1.62
CA ARG A 26 -23.86 -8.15 1.43
C ARG A 26 -22.76 -8.98 2.11
N VAL A 27 -21.59 -9.08 1.45
CA VAL A 27 -20.42 -9.80 1.99
C VAL A 27 -20.06 -9.33 3.41
N GLY A 28 -20.17 -8.02 3.68
CA GLY A 28 -19.89 -7.45 5.00
C GLY A 28 -20.90 -7.83 6.11
N ALA A 29 -22.04 -8.44 5.76
CA ALA A 29 -23.05 -8.93 6.72
C ALA A 29 -22.85 -10.40 7.07
N LEU A 30 -21.97 -11.13 6.36
CA LEU A 30 -21.68 -12.55 6.62
C LEU A 30 -20.99 -12.73 7.97
N ARG A 31 -21.33 -13.84 8.65
CA ARG A 31 -20.77 -14.21 9.94
C ARG A 31 -20.10 -15.58 9.89
N PRO A 32 -19.06 -15.82 10.70
CA PRO A 32 -18.51 -17.15 10.86
C PRO A 32 -19.59 -18.17 11.25
N GLY A 33 -19.55 -19.34 10.60
CA GLY A 33 -20.52 -20.41 10.76
C GLY A 33 -21.69 -20.44 9.76
N GLU A 34 -21.92 -19.34 9.04
CA GLU A 34 -22.90 -19.27 7.96
C GLU A 34 -22.44 -20.03 6.72
N THR A 35 -23.38 -20.38 5.85
CA THR A 35 -23.13 -21.13 4.63
C THR A 35 -23.39 -20.23 3.41
N VAL A 36 -22.44 -20.18 2.48
CA VAL A 36 -22.50 -19.35 1.28
C VAL A 36 -22.39 -20.22 0.04
N GLN A 37 -23.26 -19.98 -0.93
CA GLN A 37 -23.16 -20.59 -2.25
C GLN A 37 -22.32 -19.71 -3.16
N LEU A 38 -21.37 -20.35 -3.85
CA LEU A 38 -20.46 -19.74 -4.81
C LEU A 38 -20.68 -20.35 -6.18
N LEU A 39 -20.99 -19.54 -7.17
CA LEU A 39 -21.15 -19.98 -8.55
C LEU A 39 -19.81 -20.05 -9.27
N ALA A 40 -19.78 -20.74 -10.39
CA ALA A 40 -18.63 -20.69 -11.31
C ALA A 40 -18.37 -19.26 -11.77
N GLY A 41 -17.11 -18.84 -11.78
CA GLY A 41 -16.69 -17.47 -12.06
C GLY A 41 -16.75 -16.51 -10.88
N ASP A 42 -17.24 -16.94 -9.73
CA ASP A 42 -17.31 -16.13 -8.53
C ASP A 42 -15.95 -16.04 -7.81
N ARG A 43 -15.59 -14.83 -7.39
CA ARG A 43 -14.46 -14.64 -6.47
C ARG A 43 -14.91 -14.94 -5.04
N ILE A 44 -14.16 -15.74 -4.32
CA ILE A 44 -14.44 -16.16 -2.94
C ILE A 44 -14.27 -14.95 -2.01
N PRO A 45 -15.33 -14.49 -1.31
CA PRO A 45 -15.31 -13.25 -0.55
C PRO A 45 -14.82 -13.39 0.89
N VAL A 46 -14.80 -14.62 1.42
CA VAL A 46 -14.51 -14.95 2.83
C VAL A 46 -13.63 -16.19 2.90
N ASP A 47 -12.95 -16.41 4.02
CA ASP A 47 -12.30 -17.70 4.23
C ASP A 47 -13.33 -18.73 4.71
N GLY A 48 -13.20 -19.96 4.25
CA GLY A 48 -14.16 -21.01 4.62
C GLY A 48 -13.70 -22.40 4.23
N VAL A 49 -14.53 -23.38 4.59
CA VAL A 49 -14.35 -24.79 4.26
C VAL A 49 -15.47 -25.25 3.35
N VAL A 50 -15.13 -25.95 2.29
CA VAL A 50 -16.10 -26.52 1.35
C VAL A 50 -16.93 -27.56 2.08
N LEU A 51 -18.26 -27.41 2.06
CA LEU A 51 -19.20 -28.38 2.56
C LEU A 51 -19.70 -29.33 1.46
N GLU A 52 -20.02 -28.75 0.30
CA GLU A 52 -20.62 -29.50 -0.83
C GLU A 52 -20.06 -28.94 -2.15
N GLY A 53 -20.02 -29.82 -3.14
CA GLY A 53 -19.52 -29.50 -4.49
C GLY A 53 -18.06 -29.88 -4.69
N ALA A 54 -17.66 -29.89 -5.95
CA ALA A 54 -16.26 -30.04 -6.37
C ALA A 54 -15.98 -29.11 -7.54
N SER A 55 -14.88 -28.37 -7.47
CA SER A 55 -14.52 -27.37 -8.50
C SER A 55 -13.03 -27.10 -8.52
N ALA A 56 -12.53 -26.69 -9.66
CA ALA A 56 -11.21 -26.09 -9.77
C ALA A 56 -11.27 -24.65 -9.25
N VAL A 57 -10.32 -24.29 -8.38
CA VAL A 57 -10.22 -22.94 -7.78
C VAL A 57 -8.84 -22.35 -8.07
N ASP A 58 -8.81 -21.20 -8.69
CA ASP A 58 -7.59 -20.45 -8.91
C ASP A 58 -7.17 -19.71 -7.64
N VAL A 59 -6.04 -20.10 -7.10
CA VAL A 59 -5.41 -19.52 -5.90
C VAL A 59 -4.16 -18.69 -6.24
N SER A 60 -3.86 -18.50 -7.52
CA SER A 60 -2.62 -17.88 -7.99
C SER A 60 -2.40 -16.46 -7.46
N SER A 61 -3.47 -15.71 -7.25
CA SER A 61 -3.42 -14.36 -6.67
C SER A 61 -2.93 -14.31 -5.21
N LEU A 62 -2.96 -15.44 -4.50
CA LEU A 62 -2.55 -15.56 -3.10
C LEU A 62 -1.23 -16.30 -2.93
N THR A 63 -1.05 -17.40 -3.68
CA THR A 63 0.10 -18.30 -3.55
C THR A 63 1.17 -18.04 -4.61
N GLY A 64 0.79 -17.44 -5.74
CA GLY A 64 1.63 -17.31 -6.93
C GLY A 64 1.75 -18.60 -7.77
N GLU A 65 1.09 -19.69 -7.36
CA GLU A 65 1.09 -20.94 -8.10
C GLU A 65 0.05 -20.91 -9.23
N PRO A 66 0.43 -21.22 -10.49
CA PRO A 66 -0.47 -21.12 -11.63
C PRO A 66 -1.44 -22.29 -11.75
N LEU A 67 -1.22 -23.39 -11.00
CA LEU A 67 -2.09 -24.57 -11.07
C LEU A 67 -3.31 -24.39 -10.18
N PRO A 68 -4.53 -24.60 -10.73
CA PRO A 68 -5.74 -24.55 -9.94
C PRO A 68 -5.78 -25.66 -8.88
N LEU A 69 -6.28 -25.31 -7.69
CA LEU A 69 -6.51 -26.24 -6.61
C LEU A 69 -7.83 -26.99 -6.87
N GLN A 70 -7.83 -28.30 -6.76
CA GLN A 70 -9.07 -29.09 -6.75
C GLN A 70 -9.72 -28.97 -5.37
N ALA A 71 -10.83 -28.26 -5.33
CA ALA A 71 -11.62 -28.07 -4.10
C ALA A 71 -12.69 -29.13 -4.00
N GLU A 72 -12.67 -29.87 -2.90
CA GLU A 72 -13.61 -30.93 -2.54
C GLU A 72 -14.14 -30.69 -1.13
N PRO A 73 -15.21 -31.38 -0.68
CA PRO A 73 -15.69 -31.25 0.70
C PRO A 73 -14.57 -31.45 1.72
N GLY A 74 -14.41 -30.48 2.62
CA GLY A 74 -13.32 -30.42 3.60
C GLY A 74 -12.11 -29.56 3.18
N THR A 75 -12.03 -29.11 1.93
CA THR A 75 -10.96 -28.21 1.47
C THR A 75 -11.13 -26.82 2.06
N GLU A 76 -10.07 -26.27 2.65
CA GLU A 76 -10.05 -24.87 3.09
C GLU A 76 -9.78 -23.94 1.90
N LEU A 77 -10.63 -22.93 1.74
CA LEU A 77 -10.50 -21.92 0.70
C LEU A 77 -10.31 -20.54 1.34
N SER A 78 -9.44 -19.76 0.74
CA SER A 78 -9.13 -18.39 1.19
C SER A 78 -9.86 -17.34 0.35
N SER A 79 -10.23 -16.25 0.98
CA SER A 79 -10.79 -15.08 0.30
C SER A 79 -9.82 -14.53 -0.75
N GLY A 80 -10.36 -14.09 -1.89
CA GLY A 80 -9.57 -13.62 -3.03
C GLY A 80 -9.34 -14.66 -4.12
N SER A 81 -9.50 -15.97 -3.85
CA SER A 81 -9.46 -17.04 -4.85
C SER A 81 -10.66 -16.97 -5.79
N LEU A 82 -10.54 -17.56 -6.97
CA LEU A 82 -11.58 -17.56 -8.02
C LEU A 82 -12.10 -18.99 -8.25
N ASN A 83 -13.41 -19.19 -8.09
CA ASN A 83 -14.05 -20.45 -8.41
C ASN A 83 -14.23 -20.57 -9.94
N LEU A 84 -13.73 -21.64 -10.56
CA LEU A 84 -13.64 -21.71 -12.02
C LEU A 84 -14.79 -22.50 -12.67
N GLU A 85 -15.16 -23.65 -12.13
CA GLU A 85 -15.92 -24.64 -12.92
C GLU A 85 -17.34 -24.88 -12.42
N SER A 86 -17.52 -25.11 -11.13
CA SER A 86 -18.79 -25.60 -10.58
C SER A 86 -19.25 -24.79 -9.37
N THR A 87 -20.51 -24.99 -9.01
CA THR A 87 -21.05 -24.42 -7.77
C THR A 87 -20.45 -25.09 -6.54
N LEU A 88 -19.99 -24.28 -5.59
CA LEU A 88 -19.51 -24.72 -4.29
C LEU A 88 -20.38 -24.17 -3.17
N VAL A 89 -20.54 -24.95 -2.12
CA VAL A 89 -21.16 -24.54 -0.87
C VAL A 89 -20.07 -24.45 0.20
N LEU A 90 -19.87 -23.25 0.73
CA LEU A 90 -18.77 -22.92 1.63
C LEU A 90 -19.30 -22.55 3.01
N LYS A 91 -18.78 -23.18 4.07
CA LYS A 91 -18.98 -22.74 5.44
C LYS A 91 -17.98 -21.66 5.79
N VAL A 92 -18.47 -20.50 6.15
CA VAL A 92 -17.66 -19.33 6.51
C VAL A 92 -16.88 -19.58 7.79
N THR A 93 -15.57 -19.40 7.77
CA THR A 93 -14.70 -19.49 8.96
C THR A 93 -14.21 -18.13 9.42
N ARG A 94 -13.82 -17.24 8.49
CA ARG A 94 -13.35 -15.88 8.80
C ARG A 94 -13.94 -14.87 7.82
N VAL A 95 -14.19 -13.67 8.31
CA VAL A 95 -14.80 -12.58 7.55
C VAL A 95 -14.01 -11.27 7.69
N GLY A 96 -14.16 -10.40 6.71
CA GLY A 96 -13.64 -9.03 6.76
C GLY A 96 -12.15 -8.95 7.05
N ALA A 97 -11.78 -8.26 8.13
CA ALA A 97 -10.39 -7.98 8.49
C ALA A 97 -9.58 -9.21 8.95
N GLU A 98 -10.24 -10.33 9.24
CA GLU A 98 -9.61 -11.58 9.69
C GLU A 98 -9.28 -12.54 8.54
N THR A 99 -9.74 -12.24 7.33
CA THR A 99 -9.48 -13.06 6.14
C THR A 99 -7.99 -13.05 5.76
N ALA A 100 -7.56 -14.09 5.05
CA ALA A 100 -6.18 -14.23 4.57
C ALA A 100 -5.78 -13.05 3.71
N LEU A 101 -6.64 -12.61 2.78
CA LEU A 101 -6.40 -11.47 1.91
C LEU A 101 -6.22 -10.16 2.70
N ALA A 102 -7.09 -9.89 3.68
CA ALA A 102 -6.98 -8.68 4.51
C ALA A 102 -5.68 -8.63 5.33
N ARG A 103 -5.18 -9.79 5.78
CA ARG A 103 -3.87 -9.86 6.47
C ARG A 103 -2.72 -9.51 5.53
N ILE A 104 -2.74 -10.01 4.30
CA ILE A 104 -1.70 -9.71 3.29
C ILE A 104 -1.69 -8.21 3.01
N ILE A 105 -2.85 -7.59 2.76
CA ILE A 105 -2.98 -6.15 2.52
C ILE A 105 -2.39 -5.37 3.70
N ARG A 106 -2.74 -5.69 4.93
CA ARG A 106 -2.19 -5.03 6.12
C ARG A 106 -0.67 -5.15 6.24
N LEU A 107 -0.11 -6.31 5.93
CA LEU A 107 1.35 -6.50 5.95
C LEU A 107 2.05 -5.62 4.93
N VAL A 108 1.48 -5.50 3.72
CA VAL A 108 2.01 -4.61 2.66
C VAL A 108 1.91 -3.15 3.07
N GLU A 109 0.78 -2.71 3.61
CA GLU A 109 0.58 -1.34 4.11
C GLU A 109 1.57 -1.00 5.24
N GLN A 110 1.77 -1.92 6.20
CA GLN A 110 2.75 -1.73 7.28
C GLN A 110 4.19 -1.67 6.75
N ALA A 111 4.54 -2.50 5.76
CA ALA A 111 5.85 -2.48 5.13
C ALA A 111 6.12 -1.15 4.40
N GLN A 112 5.10 -0.61 3.72
CA GLN A 112 5.19 0.67 3.03
C GLN A 112 5.25 1.86 3.99
N ALA A 113 4.47 1.83 5.07
CA ALA A 113 4.46 2.88 6.09
C ALA A 113 5.82 3.05 6.78
N ARG A 114 6.62 1.98 6.89
CA ARG A 114 7.97 2.04 7.48
C ARG A 114 9.01 2.77 6.62
N ARG A 115 8.75 3.00 5.34
CA ARG A 115 9.68 3.73 4.44
C ARG A 115 9.57 5.25 4.53
N ALA A 116 8.49 5.79 5.09
CA ALA A 116 8.23 7.22 5.16
C ALA A 116 9.05 8.04 6.18
N PRO A 117 9.55 7.54 7.33
CA PRO A 117 10.19 8.37 8.35
C PRO A 117 11.57 8.91 7.98
N ILE A 118 12.32 8.23 7.09
CA ILE A 118 13.73 8.57 6.80
C ILE A 118 13.85 9.87 6.00
N GLN A 119 12.96 10.11 5.04
CA GLN A 119 12.97 11.34 4.24
C GLN A 119 12.64 12.57 5.10
N GLY A 120 11.63 12.49 5.96
CA GLY A 120 11.25 13.60 6.84
C GLY A 120 12.31 13.96 7.89
N LEU A 121 13.16 13.00 8.30
CA LEU A 121 14.28 13.27 9.20
C LEU A 121 15.41 13.99 8.45
N ALA A 122 15.76 13.54 7.24
CA ALA A 122 16.78 14.16 6.41
C ALA A 122 16.43 15.61 6.07
N ASP A 123 15.18 15.88 5.67
CA ASP A 123 14.70 17.23 5.36
C ASP A 123 14.75 18.16 6.57
N ARG A 124 14.40 17.66 7.75
CA ARG A 124 14.44 18.46 9.00
C ARG A 124 15.86 18.80 9.42
N VAL A 125 16.80 17.87 9.27
CA VAL A 125 18.22 18.09 9.56
C VAL A 125 18.83 19.06 8.53
N ALA A 126 18.55 18.82 7.24
CA ALA A 126 19.04 19.69 6.16
C ALA A 126 18.52 21.13 6.30
N GLY A 127 17.24 21.31 6.65
CA GLY A 127 16.65 22.62 6.88
C GLY A 127 17.35 23.37 8.04
N ARG A 128 17.56 22.71 9.19
CA ARG A 128 18.26 23.34 10.32
C ARG A 128 19.70 23.69 10.01
N PHE A 129 20.41 22.83 9.29
CA PHE A 129 21.77 23.08 8.83
C PHE A 129 21.84 24.27 7.89
N CYS A 130 20.93 24.37 6.93
CA CYS A 130 20.87 25.50 6.00
C CYS A 130 20.67 26.84 6.72
N TYR A 131 19.77 26.93 7.70
CA TYR A 131 19.59 28.14 8.50
C TYR A 131 20.82 28.46 9.33
N GLY A 132 21.54 27.47 9.85
CA GLY A 132 22.81 27.66 10.56
C GLY A 132 23.89 28.27 9.67
N VAL A 133 24.05 27.75 8.46
CA VAL A 133 25.05 28.27 7.48
C VAL A 133 24.71 29.69 7.04
N ILE A 134 23.42 29.98 6.78
CA ILE A 134 22.98 31.34 6.41
C ILE A 134 23.25 32.32 7.56
N GLY A 135 22.92 31.92 8.80
CA GLY A 135 23.20 32.73 9.98
C GLY A 135 24.69 33.04 10.16
N LEU A 136 25.55 32.02 9.98
CA LEU A 136 27.00 32.20 10.03
C LEU A 136 27.51 33.13 8.94
N ALA A 137 27.01 32.96 7.71
CA ALA A 137 27.38 33.84 6.59
C ALA A 137 26.99 35.30 6.85
N LEU A 138 25.79 35.53 7.35
CA LEU A 138 25.31 36.87 7.69
C LEU A 138 26.13 37.50 8.84
N THR A 139 26.46 36.76 9.86
CA THR A 139 27.28 37.26 10.98
C THR A 139 28.70 37.60 10.51
N THR A 140 29.30 36.76 9.66
CA THR A 140 30.61 37.03 9.07
C THR A 140 30.57 38.26 8.18
N PHE A 141 29.54 38.41 7.36
CA PHE A 141 29.35 39.57 6.51
C PHE A 141 29.20 40.87 7.35
N LEU A 142 28.37 40.84 8.40
CA LEU A 142 28.16 41.97 9.28
C LEU A 142 29.45 42.34 10.04
N PHE A 143 30.18 41.36 10.51
CA PHE A 143 31.47 41.56 11.16
C PHE A 143 32.46 42.29 10.27
N TRP A 144 32.62 41.84 9.01
CA TRP A 144 33.48 42.51 8.04
C TRP A 144 32.95 43.87 7.62
N TRP A 145 31.65 44.05 7.52
CA TRP A 145 31.03 45.36 7.25
C TRP A 145 31.31 46.38 8.36
N LEU A 146 31.23 45.98 9.62
CA LEU A 146 31.38 46.89 10.77
C LEU A 146 32.85 47.14 11.12
N PHE A 147 33.72 46.15 10.98
CA PHE A 147 35.12 46.23 11.43
C PHE A 147 36.12 46.20 10.28
N GLY A 148 35.75 45.83 9.07
CA GLY A 148 36.63 45.74 7.92
C GLY A 148 36.81 47.06 7.15
N ALA A 149 35.98 48.07 7.41
CA ALA A 149 36.02 49.34 6.73
C ALA A 149 37.29 50.16 7.03
N GLU A 150 38.03 49.86 8.11
CA GLU A 150 39.25 50.57 8.47
C GLU A 150 40.55 49.87 8.07
N HIS A 151 40.50 48.62 7.57
CA HIS A 151 41.69 47.80 7.26
C HIS A 151 41.60 47.11 5.89
N TRP A 152 41.22 47.85 4.83
CA TRP A 152 41.49 47.33 3.49
C TRP A 152 42.93 47.76 3.11
N PRO A 153 43.92 46.84 3.19
CA PRO A 153 45.17 47.10 2.51
C PRO A 153 44.86 47.22 1.02
N GLU A 154 45.30 48.31 0.41
CA GLU A 154 45.28 48.47 -1.03
C GLU A 154 45.99 47.25 -1.64
N VAL A 155 45.23 46.30 -2.17
CA VAL A 155 45.80 45.20 -2.93
C VAL A 155 46.25 45.82 -4.23
N PRO A 156 47.57 45.92 -4.47
CA PRO A 156 48.06 46.43 -5.75
C PRO A 156 47.57 45.47 -6.83
N VAL A 157 46.62 45.91 -7.61
CA VAL A 157 46.19 45.18 -8.81
C VAL A 157 47.35 45.24 -9.78
N SER A 158 48.20 44.22 -9.73
CA SER A 158 49.29 44.02 -10.65
C SER A 158 48.68 43.69 -12.02
N TYR A 159 48.48 44.70 -12.81
CA TYR A 159 48.19 44.53 -14.22
C TYR A 159 49.44 43.96 -14.88
N THR A 160 49.52 42.64 -15.02
CA THR A 160 50.48 42.02 -15.93
C THR A 160 50.03 42.34 -17.35
N HIS A 161 50.62 43.42 -17.88
CA HIS A 161 50.63 43.68 -19.31
C HIS A 161 51.33 42.52 -20.02
N LEU A 162 50.56 41.62 -20.57
CA LEU A 162 51.04 40.73 -21.62
C LEU A 162 51.20 41.58 -22.87
N ARG A 163 52.41 42.12 -23.02
CA ARG A 163 52.85 42.71 -24.26
C ARG A 163 53.06 41.56 -25.26
N ALA A 164 52.12 41.40 -26.18
CA ALA A 164 52.32 40.58 -27.35
C ALA A 164 53.48 41.18 -28.16
N HIS A 165 54.58 40.46 -28.26
CA HIS A 165 55.59 40.71 -29.24
C HIS A 165 55.18 40.05 -30.54
N GLU A 166 54.75 40.86 -31.50
CA GLU A 166 54.81 40.52 -32.91
C GLU A 166 56.24 40.66 -33.38
N THR A 167 56.75 39.62 -33.95
CA THR A 167 57.67 39.64 -35.14
C THR A 167 57.52 38.27 -35.80
#